data_68d2682567f6d94b308ec368fca4f26e
#
_entry.id   68d2682567f6d94b308ec368fca4f26e
#
_cell.length_a   1.000
_cell.length_b   1.000
_cell.length_c   1.000
_cell.angle_alpha   90.00
_cell.angle_beta   90.00
_cell.angle_gamma   90.00
#
_symmetry.space_group_name_H-M   'P 1'
#
loop_
_entity.id
_entity.type
_entity.pdbx_description
1 polymer ?
#
loop_
_entity_poly.entity_id
_entity_poly.type
_entity_poly.pdbx_seq_one_letter_code
_entity_poly.pdbx_strand_id
1 'polypeptide(L)'
;ARGKGGAGGAGGTGGAGGSRGEPAPEGIGDVMHRVAELGDAPGPVVGVQRLDHPDGSTGWVVSVPGMRSGAVVPGVDPMDNATNAALMAGLPDAMTDGVEEAMLRAGVGPQDPVLLAGYSQGGMVATRLATSLQGTFTIEAVLTAGSPVGSMPVPAGVTALHLEHAQDWVPALDGAPNPDAVNRTTVVRTLPGGGAAVAGTQLGLTPAGLGQAHSAWEYAGTAAEVERLADPSVDGFRAALDRVLGEGSRATSQSFLVARVPERG
;
A
#
# COMPACT_ATOMS: atom_id res chain seq x y z
N ALA A 1 24.87 -31.12 3.93
CA ALA A 1 24.65 -30.41 2.68
C ALA A 1 23.14 -30.24 2.50
N ARG A 2 22.59 -29.05 2.83
CA ARG A 2 21.22 -28.67 2.51
C ARG A 2 21.33 -27.75 1.30
N GLY A 3 20.79 -28.20 0.17
CA GLY A 3 20.66 -27.42 -1.05
C GLY A 3 19.74 -26.20 -0.81
N LYS A 4 20.26 -25.01 -1.05
CA LYS A 4 19.48 -23.78 -1.21
C LYS A 4 18.82 -23.86 -2.58
N GLY A 5 17.53 -24.09 -2.62
CA GLY A 5 16.70 -23.85 -3.78
C GLY A 5 16.58 -22.33 -3.96
N GLY A 6 17.25 -21.80 -4.97
CA GLY A 6 17.12 -20.40 -5.37
C GLY A 6 15.82 -20.20 -6.13
N ALA A 7 14.83 -19.58 -5.48
CA ALA A 7 13.73 -18.88 -6.18
C ALA A 7 14.07 -17.40 -6.09
N GLY A 8 14.77 -16.87 -7.10
CA GLY A 8 15.18 -15.50 -7.09
C GLY A 8 14.57 -14.75 -8.27
N GLY A 9 13.57 -13.94 -8.02
CA GLY A 9 13.23 -12.83 -8.88
C GLY A 9 13.64 -11.55 -8.16
N ALA A 10 14.93 -11.17 -8.20
CA ALA A 10 15.36 -9.92 -7.60
C ALA A 10 14.75 -8.74 -8.36
N GLY A 11 13.89 -7.95 -7.70
CA GLY A 11 13.48 -6.65 -8.18
C GLY A 11 14.67 -5.70 -8.22
N GLY A 12 14.90 -5.05 -9.36
CA GLY A 12 15.89 -3.98 -9.47
C GLY A 12 15.21 -2.63 -9.47
N THR A 13 15.69 -1.66 -8.69
CA THR A 13 15.25 -0.26 -8.79
C THR A 13 16.17 0.50 -9.73
N GLY A 14 15.59 1.13 -10.77
CA GLY A 14 16.28 2.12 -11.59
C GLY A 14 16.14 3.52 -10.98
N GLY A 15 17.17 4.31 -11.09
CA GLY A 15 17.40 5.68 -10.65
C GLY A 15 16.36 6.39 -9.78
N ALA A 16 16.80 6.94 -8.66
CA ALA A 16 16.01 7.87 -7.89
C ALA A 16 15.69 9.11 -8.75
N GLY A 17 14.41 9.43 -8.94
CA GLY A 17 13.99 10.76 -9.34
C GLY A 17 14.49 11.73 -8.28
N GLY A 18 14.95 12.93 -8.69
CA GLY A 18 15.55 13.90 -7.78
C GLY A 18 14.66 14.14 -6.55
N SER A 19 15.28 14.27 -5.38
CA SER A 19 14.58 14.61 -4.15
C SER A 19 13.94 16.00 -4.25
N ARG A 20 12.66 16.13 -3.91
CA ARG A 20 11.93 17.40 -3.87
C ARG A 20 11.45 17.64 -2.46
N GLY A 21 11.66 18.88 -1.97
CA GLY A 21 10.95 19.35 -0.79
C GLY A 21 9.47 19.53 -1.11
N GLU A 22 8.60 18.92 -0.34
CA GLU A 22 7.14 18.98 -0.47
C GLU A 22 6.53 19.25 0.90
N PRO A 23 5.28 19.75 0.98
CA PRO A 23 4.56 19.74 2.25
C PRO A 23 4.50 18.30 2.81
N ALA A 24 4.68 18.18 4.12
CA ALA A 24 4.46 16.89 4.79
C ALA A 24 2.97 16.54 4.72
N PRO A 25 2.61 15.25 4.60
CA PRO A 25 1.23 14.84 4.68
C PRO A 25 0.68 15.16 6.08
N GLU A 26 -0.52 15.69 6.14
CA GLU A 26 -1.18 16.05 7.41
C GLU A 26 -2.06 14.93 7.94
N GLY A 27 -2.34 13.91 7.10
CA GLY A 27 -3.18 12.80 7.52
C GLY A 27 -3.37 11.69 6.49
N ILE A 28 -4.40 10.85 6.74
CA ILE A 28 -4.71 9.67 5.93
C ILE A 28 -5.05 10.07 4.48
N GLY A 29 -5.77 11.19 4.30
CA GLY A 29 -6.18 11.70 3.00
C GLY A 29 -5.00 12.05 2.12
N ASP A 30 -4.01 12.80 2.65
CA ASP A 30 -2.83 13.21 1.90
C ASP A 30 -1.96 12.01 1.52
N VAL A 31 -1.82 11.03 2.43
CA VAL A 31 -1.10 9.78 2.16
C VAL A 31 -1.74 9.02 1.00
N MET A 32 -3.07 8.86 1.01
CA MET A 32 -3.77 8.18 -0.08
C MET A 32 -3.82 8.97 -1.37
N HIS A 33 -3.87 10.30 -1.30
CA HIS A 33 -3.72 11.18 -2.46
C HIS A 33 -2.38 10.94 -3.15
N ARG A 34 -1.29 10.84 -2.39
CA ARG A 34 0.03 10.53 -2.93
C ARG A 34 0.09 9.15 -3.60
N VAL A 35 -0.56 8.14 -3.03
CA VAL A 35 -0.67 6.80 -3.65
C VAL A 35 -1.40 6.89 -5.00
N ALA A 36 -2.48 7.70 -5.09
CA ALA A 36 -3.22 7.91 -6.33
C ALA A 36 -2.37 8.62 -7.39
N GLU A 37 -1.65 9.70 -7.04
CA GLU A 37 -0.74 10.42 -7.94
C GLU A 37 0.34 9.49 -8.53
N LEU A 38 0.92 8.61 -7.72
CA LEU A 38 1.91 7.64 -8.19
C LEU A 38 1.32 6.63 -9.17
N GLY A 39 0.02 6.31 -9.04
CA GLY A 39 -0.70 5.47 -9.99
C GLY A 39 -0.79 6.08 -11.39
N ASP A 40 -0.82 7.40 -11.50
CA ASP A 40 -0.84 8.15 -12.76
C ASP A 40 0.56 8.36 -13.37
N ALA A 41 1.62 7.96 -12.68
CA ALA A 41 2.99 8.10 -13.18
C ALA A 41 3.23 7.25 -14.45
N PRO A 42 4.12 7.67 -15.37
CA PRO A 42 4.37 6.96 -16.64
C PRO A 42 5.22 5.70 -16.49
N GLY A 43 5.15 4.98 -15.37
CA GLY A 43 5.91 3.75 -15.13
C GLY A 43 5.58 3.12 -13.79
N PRO A 44 6.14 1.94 -13.47
CA PRO A 44 5.98 1.26 -12.19
C PRO A 44 6.78 1.99 -11.10
N VAL A 45 6.23 3.10 -10.60
CA VAL A 45 6.88 4.00 -9.65
C VAL A 45 6.31 3.81 -8.25
N VAL A 46 7.19 3.71 -7.27
CA VAL A 46 6.84 3.77 -5.84
C VAL A 46 7.45 5.00 -5.20
N GLY A 47 6.80 5.53 -4.17
CA GLY A 47 7.25 6.71 -3.43
C GLY A 47 7.80 6.34 -2.07
N VAL A 48 8.93 6.97 -1.69
CA VAL A 48 9.45 6.93 -0.33
C VAL A 48 9.65 8.37 0.13
N GLN A 49 8.90 8.77 1.14
CA GLN A 49 8.93 10.13 1.67
C GLN A 49 9.54 10.12 3.07
N ARG A 50 10.59 10.91 3.24
CA ARG A 50 11.23 11.17 4.52
C ARG A 50 10.55 12.36 5.18
N LEU A 51 10.30 12.25 6.47
CA LEU A 51 9.72 13.29 7.31
C LEU A 51 10.72 13.64 8.40
N ASP A 52 11.28 14.86 8.33
CA ASP A 52 12.19 15.37 9.33
C ASP A 52 11.36 16.10 10.40
N HIS A 53 11.27 15.53 11.59
CA HIS A 53 10.49 16.07 12.70
C HIS A 53 11.23 17.22 13.39
N PRO A 54 10.51 18.18 14.02
CA PRO A 54 11.13 19.30 14.72
C PRO A 54 12.05 18.90 15.88
N ASP A 55 11.83 17.72 16.49
CA ASP A 55 12.64 17.17 17.57
C ASP A 55 13.93 16.46 17.09
N GLY A 56 14.14 16.40 15.79
CA GLY A 56 15.29 15.76 15.15
C GLY A 56 15.11 14.27 14.86
N SER A 57 13.98 13.66 15.22
CA SER A 57 13.63 12.31 14.79
C SER A 57 13.17 12.28 13.32
N THR A 58 13.06 11.09 12.75
CA THR A 58 12.69 10.91 11.35
C THR A 58 11.56 9.87 11.26
N GLY A 59 10.52 10.18 10.48
CA GLY A 59 9.50 9.23 10.06
C GLY A 59 9.53 8.98 8.56
N TRP A 60 8.86 7.93 8.10
CA TRP A 60 8.84 7.56 6.68
C TRP A 60 7.46 7.12 6.22
N VAL A 61 7.07 7.59 5.03
CA VAL A 61 5.88 7.10 4.33
C VAL A 61 6.30 6.43 3.03
N VAL A 62 5.92 5.17 2.87
CA VAL A 62 6.15 4.38 1.66
C VAL A 62 4.82 4.22 0.94
N SER A 63 4.72 4.72 -0.28
CA SER A 63 3.49 4.76 -1.08
C SER A 63 3.61 3.83 -2.29
N VAL A 64 2.72 2.84 -2.37
CA VAL A 64 2.72 1.80 -3.41
C VAL A 64 1.40 1.85 -4.18
N PRO A 65 1.41 2.26 -5.47
CA PRO A 65 0.20 2.30 -6.28
C PRO A 65 -0.27 0.90 -6.69
N GLY A 66 -1.42 0.86 -7.37
CA GLY A 66 -2.03 -0.37 -7.84
C GLY A 66 -1.39 -0.94 -9.11
N MET A 67 -1.95 -2.08 -9.54
CA MET A 67 -1.58 -2.75 -10.78
C MET A 67 -1.75 -1.83 -11.99
N ARG A 68 -0.81 -1.91 -12.94
CA ARG A 68 -0.80 -1.13 -14.19
C ARG A 68 -1.19 -1.94 -15.42
N SER A 69 -0.94 -3.24 -15.38
CA SER A 69 -1.13 -4.15 -16.52
C SER A 69 -1.88 -5.41 -16.12
N GLY A 70 -2.85 -5.81 -16.93
CA GLY A 70 -3.53 -7.10 -16.80
C GLY A 70 -2.71 -8.32 -17.28
N ALA A 71 -1.42 -8.14 -17.59
CA ALA A 71 -0.59 -9.23 -18.10
C ALA A 71 -0.41 -10.35 -17.07
N VAL A 72 -0.64 -11.58 -17.50
CA VAL A 72 -0.44 -12.80 -16.72
C VAL A 72 0.93 -13.43 -16.93
N VAL A 73 1.62 -13.03 -18.01
CA VAL A 73 3.00 -13.43 -18.29
C VAL A 73 3.91 -12.33 -17.77
N PRO A 74 4.87 -12.65 -16.88
CA PRO A 74 5.76 -11.66 -16.28
C PRO A 74 6.54 -10.88 -17.36
N GLY A 75 6.44 -9.56 -17.32
CA GLY A 75 7.23 -8.62 -18.11
C GLY A 75 8.22 -7.85 -17.23
N VAL A 76 8.83 -6.80 -17.80
CA VAL A 76 9.73 -5.90 -17.08
C VAL A 76 8.98 -5.11 -16.01
N ASP A 77 7.76 -4.65 -16.32
CA ASP A 77 6.88 -3.97 -15.34
C ASP A 77 6.30 -5.00 -14.38
N PRO A 78 6.62 -4.92 -13.06
CA PRO A 78 6.12 -5.88 -12.09
C PRO A 78 4.72 -5.55 -11.55
N MET A 79 4.12 -4.41 -11.93
CA MET A 79 2.76 -4.05 -11.53
C MET A 79 1.72 -4.73 -12.43
N ASP A 80 1.71 -6.07 -12.42
CA ASP A 80 0.91 -6.93 -13.30
C ASP A 80 0.18 -8.05 -12.54
N ASN A 81 -0.65 -8.84 -13.24
CA ASN A 81 -1.37 -9.97 -12.65
C ASN A 81 -0.47 -11.13 -12.22
N ALA A 82 0.74 -11.26 -12.78
CA ALA A 82 1.68 -12.28 -12.30
C ALA A 82 2.13 -11.97 -10.85
N THR A 83 2.36 -10.71 -10.54
CA THR A 83 2.63 -10.25 -9.17
C THR A 83 1.41 -10.46 -8.26
N ASN A 84 0.18 -10.16 -8.72
CA ASN A 84 -1.03 -10.45 -7.93
C ASN A 84 -1.12 -11.94 -7.55
N ALA A 85 -0.89 -12.82 -8.52
CA ALA A 85 -0.92 -14.26 -8.27
C ALA A 85 0.17 -14.70 -7.27
N ALA A 86 1.37 -14.16 -7.36
CA ALA A 86 2.46 -14.43 -6.42
C ALA A 86 2.13 -13.96 -5.00
N LEU A 87 1.63 -12.72 -4.86
CA LEU A 87 1.22 -12.15 -3.58
C LEU A 87 0.12 -12.98 -2.91
N MET A 88 -0.94 -13.33 -3.64
CA MET A 88 -2.04 -14.16 -3.13
C MET A 88 -1.60 -15.58 -2.77
N ALA A 89 -0.61 -16.13 -3.48
CA ALA A 89 -0.05 -17.45 -3.20
C ALA A 89 1.03 -17.42 -2.08
N GLY A 90 1.38 -16.26 -1.54
CA GLY A 90 2.45 -16.11 -0.55
C GLY A 90 3.85 -16.37 -1.12
N LEU A 91 4.01 -16.27 -2.44
CA LEU A 91 5.29 -16.47 -3.13
C LEU A 91 6.11 -15.16 -3.21
N PRO A 92 7.44 -15.24 -3.34
CA PRO A 92 8.27 -14.07 -3.61
C PRO A 92 7.82 -13.32 -4.87
N ASP A 93 7.91 -12.00 -4.85
CA ASP A 93 7.53 -11.16 -5.98
C ASP A 93 8.43 -9.92 -6.10
N ALA A 94 8.60 -9.44 -7.32
CA ALA A 94 9.50 -8.34 -7.64
C ALA A 94 9.03 -6.98 -7.11
N MET A 95 7.72 -6.81 -6.81
CA MET A 95 7.23 -5.56 -6.22
C MET A 95 7.63 -5.45 -4.76
N THR A 96 7.45 -6.52 -3.98
CA THR A 96 7.89 -6.56 -2.58
C THR A 96 9.39 -6.32 -2.47
N ASP A 97 10.21 -7.05 -3.26
CA ASP A 97 11.67 -6.88 -3.28
C ASP A 97 12.07 -5.46 -3.72
N GLY A 98 11.41 -4.91 -4.74
CA GLY A 98 11.67 -3.57 -5.26
C GLY A 98 11.33 -2.46 -4.28
N VAL A 99 10.24 -2.58 -3.51
CA VAL A 99 9.89 -1.59 -2.48
C VAL A 99 10.87 -1.67 -1.31
N GLU A 100 11.27 -2.86 -0.86
CA GLU A 100 12.32 -3.01 0.16
C GLU A 100 13.63 -2.35 -0.28
N GLU A 101 14.07 -2.59 -1.50
CA GLU A 101 15.27 -1.95 -2.06
C GLU A 101 15.12 -0.42 -2.16
N ALA A 102 13.92 0.09 -2.50
CA ALA A 102 13.64 1.53 -2.50
C ALA A 102 13.76 2.15 -1.10
N MET A 103 13.27 1.47 -0.07
CA MET A 103 13.41 1.90 1.33
C MET A 103 14.89 1.96 1.74
N LEU A 104 15.68 0.92 1.42
CA LEU A 104 17.11 0.88 1.71
C LEU A 104 17.85 2.03 1.01
N ARG A 105 17.57 2.27 -0.27
CA ARG A 105 18.20 3.36 -1.06
C ARG A 105 17.79 4.74 -0.61
N ALA A 106 16.56 4.90 -0.14
CA ALA A 106 16.10 6.16 0.45
C ALA A 106 16.79 6.47 1.78
N GLY A 107 17.36 5.45 2.44
CA GLY A 107 18.05 5.57 3.72
C GLY A 107 17.13 5.41 4.93
N VAL A 108 16.04 4.62 4.79
CA VAL A 108 15.16 4.28 5.92
C VAL A 108 15.99 3.60 7.02
N GLY A 109 15.97 4.18 8.21
CA GLY A 109 16.67 3.64 9.37
C GLY A 109 15.89 2.50 10.03
N PRO A 110 16.58 1.52 10.65
CA PRO A 110 15.91 0.36 11.24
C PRO A 110 15.01 0.70 12.43
N GLN A 111 15.22 1.85 13.07
CA GLN A 111 14.43 2.32 14.22
C GLN A 111 13.47 3.45 13.87
N ASP A 112 13.52 3.95 12.63
CA ASP A 112 12.64 5.03 12.20
C ASP A 112 11.21 4.46 12.01
N PRO A 113 10.16 5.14 12.50
CA PRO A 113 8.79 4.70 12.29
C PRO A 113 8.39 4.81 10.81
N VAL A 114 7.80 3.74 10.28
CA VAL A 114 7.40 3.64 8.88
C VAL A 114 5.90 3.38 8.77
N LEU A 115 5.22 4.17 7.93
CA LEU A 115 3.90 3.87 7.37
C LEU A 115 4.06 3.26 5.98
N LEU A 116 3.47 2.09 5.78
CA LEU A 116 3.32 1.48 4.45
C LEU A 116 1.89 1.75 3.95
N ALA A 117 1.75 2.46 2.85
CA ALA A 117 0.46 2.78 2.25
C ALA A 117 0.34 2.21 0.85
N GLY A 118 -0.80 1.58 0.53
CA GLY A 118 -0.97 0.99 -0.78
C GLY A 118 -2.42 0.89 -1.25
N TYR A 119 -2.59 0.93 -2.57
CA TYR A 119 -3.87 0.78 -3.25
C TYR A 119 -3.88 -0.51 -4.08
N SER A 120 -4.98 -1.28 -4.02
CA SER A 120 -5.15 -2.50 -4.82
C SER A 120 -3.97 -3.46 -4.63
N GLN A 121 -3.22 -3.82 -5.68
CA GLN A 121 -1.97 -4.59 -5.59
C GLN A 121 -0.98 -4.00 -4.59
N GLY A 122 -0.84 -2.66 -4.58
CA GLY A 122 0.08 -1.98 -3.66
C GLY A 122 -0.26 -2.20 -2.18
N GLY A 123 -1.54 -2.38 -1.84
CA GLY A 123 -1.93 -2.72 -0.47
C GLY A 123 -1.56 -4.15 -0.08
N MET A 124 -1.59 -5.10 -1.03
CA MET A 124 -1.04 -6.44 -0.78
C MET A 124 0.48 -6.39 -0.54
N VAL A 125 1.21 -5.61 -1.35
CA VAL A 125 2.65 -5.38 -1.16
C VAL A 125 2.94 -4.77 0.21
N ALA A 126 2.22 -3.71 0.59
CA ALA A 126 2.37 -3.05 1.88
C ALA A 126 2.13 -4.01 3.06
N THR A 127 1.05 -4.82 2.99
CA THR A 127 0.72 -5.80 4.03
C THR A 127 1.78 -6.91 4.12
N ARG A 128 2.29 -7.37 2.97
CA ARG A 128 3.36 -8.36 2.93
C ARG A 128 4.66 -7.83 3.53
N LEU A 129 5.05 -6.60 3.19
CA LEU A 129 6.23 -5.94 3.75
C LEU A 129 6.15 -5.79 5.26
N ALA A 130 4.97 -5.46 5.80
CA ALA A 130 4.78 -5.37 7.25
C ALA A 130 5.13 -6.68 7.97
N THR A 131 4.94 -7.82 7.31
CA THR A 131 5.31 -9.14 7.85
C THR A 131 6.76 -9.50 7.57
N SER A 132 7.23 -9.31 6.32
CA SER A 132 8.57 -9.75 5.91
C SER A 132 9.70 -8.89 6.48
N LEU A 133 9.43 -7.62 6.80
CA LEU A 133 10.42 -6.68 7.32
C LEU A 133 10.46 -6.60 8.84
N GLN A 134 9.74 -7.50 9.56
CA GLN A 134 9.83 -7.58 11.02
C GLN A 134 11.27 -7.79 11.48
N GLY A 135 11.73 -6.93 12.39
CA GLY A 135 13.10 -6.97 12.91
C GLY A 135 14.15 -6.32 12.00
N THR A 136 13.77 -5.90 10.78
CA THR A 136 14.63 -5.11 9.88
C THR A 136 14.29 -3.64 9.96
N PHE A 137 13.00 -3.32 9.92
CA PHE A 137 12.47 -1.95 10.04
C PHE A 137 11.38 -1.87 11.10
N THR A 138 11.11 -0.68 11.59
CA THR A 138 10.04 -0.38 12.54
C THR A 138 8.78 0.02 11.77
N ILE A 139 7.98 -0.98 11.35
CA ILE A 139 6.71 -0.72 10.70
C ILE A 139 5.66 -0.43 11.78
N GLU A 140 5.18 0.82 11.84
CA GLU A 140 4.17 1.28 12.80
C GLU A 140 2.75 1.02 12.30
N ALA A 141 2.53 1.28 10.99
CA ALA A 141 1.21 1.21 10.43
C ALA A 141 1.19 0.73 8.97
N VAL A 142 0.04 0.15 8.59
CA VAL A 142 -0.31 -0.20 7.20
C VAL A 142 -1.65 0.44 6.85
N LEU A 143 -1.68 1.20 5.76
CA LEU A 143 -2.88 1.76 5.16
C LEU A 143 -3.14 1.08 3.83
N THR A 144 -4.29 0.44 3.66
CA THR A 144 -4.66 -0.16 2.38
C THR A 144 -6.00 0.38 1.87
N ALA A 145 -6.14 0.44 0.57
CA ALA A 145 -7.37 0.87 -0.09
C ALA A 145 -7.71 -0.07 -1.25
N GLY A 146 -8.91 -0.64 -1.27
CA GLY A 146 -9.39 -1.51 -2.34
C GLY A 146 -8.52 -2.76 -2.55
N SER A 147 -7.97 -3.34 -1.49
CA SER A 147 -6.94 -4.38 -1.59
C SER A 147 -7.43 -5.71 -1.04
N PRO A 148 -7.20 -6.85 -1.71
CA PRO A 148 -7.56 -8.18 -1.22
C PRO A 148 -6.51 -8.66 -0.20
N VAL A 149 -6.69 -8.26 1.07
CA VAL A 149 -5.74 -8.51 2.17
C VAL A 149 -6.36 -9.24 3.37
N GLY A 150 -7.59 -9.74 3.22
CA GLY A 150 -8.29 -10.44 4.29
C GLY A 150 -7.57 -11.70 4.78
N SER A 151 -6.95 -12.44 3.86
CA SER A 151 -6.18 -13.64 4.16
C SER A 151 -4.72 -13.36 4.59
N MET A 152 -4.24 -12.11 4.45
CA MET A 152 -2.86 -11.76 4.74
C MET A 152 -2.66 -11.42 6.22
N PRO A 153 -1.60 -11.92 6.87
CA PRO A 153 -1.34 -11.61 8.28
C PRO A 153 -0.86 -10.16 8.45
N VAL A 154 -1.30 -9.53 9.54
CA VAL A 154 -0.75 -8.27 10.05
C VAL A 154 -0.10 -8.55 11.40
N PRO A 155 1.18 -8.21 11.61
CA PRO A 155 1.86 -8.43 12.88
C PRO A 155 1.21 -7.69 14.04
N ALA A 156 1.20 -8.28 15.24
CA ALA A 156 0.53 -7.71 16.40
C ALA A 156 1.02 -6.29 16.80
N GLY A 157 2.28 -5.96 16.47
CA GLY A 157 2.87 -4.63 16.71
C GLY A 157 2.56 -3.59 15.62
N VAL A 158 1.88 -3.98 14.54
CA VAL A 158 1.54 -3.11 13.41
C VAL A 158 0.06 -2.78 13.45
N THR A 159 -0.30 -1.51 13.33
CA THR A 159 -1.71 -1.10 13.25
C THR A 159 -2.13 -0.97 11.79
N ALA A 160 -3.23 -1.64 11.39
CA ALA A 160 -3.70 -1.61 10.03
C ALA A 160 -5.06 -0.93 9.89
N LEU A 161 -5.19 -0.06 8.88
CA LEU A 161 -6.45 0.52 8.43
C LEU A 161 -6.71 0.10 6.99
N HIS A 162 -7.83 -0.57 6.76
CA HIS A 162 -8.28 -1.01 5.46
C HIS A 162 -9.48 -0.16 5.01
N LEU A 163 -9.39 0.45 3.84
CA LEU A 163 -10.48 1.22 3.24
C LEU A 163 -11.10 0.40 2.12
N GLU A 164 -12.41 0.22 2.17
CA GLU A 164 -13.17 -0.54 1.18
C GLU A 164 -14.40 0.24 0.72
N HIS A 165 -14.77 0.06 -0.53
CA HIS A 165 -16.07 0.51 -1.02
C HIS A 165 -17.03 -0.68 -1.14
N ALA A 166 -18.27 -0.53 -0.67
CA ALA A 166 -19.26 -1.60 -0.71
C ALA A 166 -19.56 -2.10 -2.15
N GLN A 167 -19.28 -1.28 -3.15
CA GLN A 167 -19.44 -1.59 -4.57
C GLN A 167 -18.17 -2.13 -5.24
N ASP A 168 -17.03 -2.11 -4.54
CA ASP A 168 -15.76 -2.65 -5.04
C ASP A 168 -15.63 -4.14 -4.66
N TRP A 169 -15.54 -4.98 -5.67
CA TRP A 169 -15.39 -6.43 -5.48
C TRP A 169 -13.93 -6.88 -5.33
N VAL A 170 -12.96 -5.98 -5.62
CA VAL A 170 -11.53 -6.33 -5.59
C VAL A 170 -11.07 -6.76 -4.19
N PRO A 171 -11.45 -6.09 -3.07
CA PRO A 171 -11.10 -6.54 -1.74
C PRO A 171 -11.50 -8.01 -1.44
N ALA A 172 -12.57 -8.50 -2.06
CA ALA A 172 -13.06 -9.86 -1.84
C ALA A 172 -12.37 -10.94 -2.70
N LEU A 173 -11.39 -10.57 -3.54
CA LEU A 173 -10.73 -11.51 -4.46
C LEU A 173 -9.89 -12.59 -3.79
N ASP A 174 -9.44 -12.38 -2.57
CA ASP A 174 -8.72 -13.38 -1.78
C ASP A 174 -9.66 -14.35 -1.04
N GLY A 175 -10.98 -14.16 -1.17
CA GLY A 175 -12.02 -15.04 -0.61
C GLY A 175 -12.20 -14.92 0.90
N ALA A 176 -11.56 -13.97 1.57
CA ALA A 176 -11.66 -13.77 3.00
C ALA A 176 -12.00 -12.30 3.34
N PRO A 177 -12.92 -12.05 4.29
CA PRO A 177 -13.07 -10.70 4.84
C PRO A 177 -11.85 -10.35 5.69
N ASN A 178 -11.57 -9.05 5.82
CA ASN A 178 -10.55 -8.62 6.78
C ASN A 178 -10.91 -9.09 8.19
N PRO A 179 -9.99 -9.73 8.93
CA PRO A 179 -10.23 -10.14 10.29
C PRO A 179 -10.56 -8.96 11.20
N ASP A 180 -11.53 -9.15 12.09
CA ASP A 180 -11.79 -8.23 13.21
C ASP A 180 -10.74 -8.50 14.29
N ALA A 181 -9.82 -7.54 14.50
CA ALA A 181 -8.74 -7.65 15.47
C ALA A 181 -8.38 -6.28 16.04
N VAL A 182 -7.82 -6.26 17.25
CA VAL A 182 -7.49 -5.01 17.97
C VAL A 182 -6.53 -4.08 17.24
N ASN A 183 -5.75 -4.63 16.31
CA ASN A 183 -4.79 -3.88 15.50
C ASN A 183 -5.21 -3.78 14.02
N ARG A 184 -6.43 -4.16 13.68
CA ARG A 184 -6.96 -4.08 12.31
C ARG A 184 -8.34 -3.44 12.32
N THR A 185 -8.49 -2.36 11.58
CA THR A 185 -9.78 -1.67 11.38
C THR A 185 -10.11 -1.66 9.91
N THR A 186 -11.34 -2.03 9.55
CA THR A 186 -11.85 -1.91 8.18
C THR A 186 -12.96 -0.89 8.15
N VAL A 187 -12.81 0.13 7.32
CA VAL A 187 -13.86 1.12 7.05
C VAL A 187 -14.46 0.83 5.68
N VAL A 188 -15.75 0.50 5.66
CA VAL A 188 -16.50 0.25 4.44
C VAL A 188 -17.38 1.46 4.14
N ARG A 189 -17.16 2.09 2.98
CA ARG A 189 -17.97 3.21 2.49
C ARG A 189 -18.90 2.76 1.36
N THR A 190 -20.16 3.19 1.42
CA THR A 190 -21.08 3.08 0.29
C THR A 190 -21.01 4.35 -0.55
N LEU A 191 -20.58 4.23 -1.81
CA LEU A 191 -20.49 5.38 -2.71
C LEU A 191 -21.88 5.86 -3.17
N PRO A 192 -22.09 7.19 -3.33
CA PRO A 192 -23.34 7.71 -3.85
C PRO A 192 -23.66 7.19 -5.24
N GLY A 193 -24.91 6.81 -5.49
CA GLY A 193 -25.38 6.33 -6.81
C GLY A 193 -25.02 4.89 -7.15
N GLY A 194 -24.25 4.23 -6.32
CA GLY A 194 -24.00 2.80 -6.41
C GLY A 194 -25.10 2.02 -5.71
N GLY A 195 -25.85 1.18 -6.44
CA GLY A 195 -26.74 0.21 -5.80
C GLY A 195 -25.94 -0.67 -4.86
N ALA A 196 -26.42 -0.88 -3.62
CA ALA A 196 -25.79 -1.79 -2.68
C ALA A 196 -25.64 -3.17 -3.34
N ALA A 197 -24.45 -3.75 -3.31
CA ALA A 197 -24.23 -5.16 -3.65
C ALA A 197 -24.92 -6.01 -2.57
N VAL A 198 -26.19 -6.31 -2.78
CA VAL A 198 -26.87 -7.31 -1.96
C VAL A 198 -26.39 -8.68 -2.42
N ALA A 199 -25.74 -9.42 -1.56
CA ALA A 199 -25.33 -10.79 -1.83
C ALA A 199 -26.52 -11.58 -2.37
N GLY A 200 -26.45 -12.04 -3.63
CA GLY A 200 -27.43 -12.94 -4.25
C GLY A 200 -28.36 -12.35 -5.31
N THR A 201 -28.28 -11.06 -5.66
CA THR A 201 -29.03 -10.50 -6.79
C THR A 201 -28.11 -10.11 -7.94
N GLN A 202 -28.58 -10.28 -9.17
CA GLN A 202 -27.86 -9.89 -10.38
C GLN A 202 -27.40 -8.43 -10.25
N LEU A 203 -26.09 -8.28 -10.14
CA LEU A 203 -25.39 -7.02 -10.06
C LEU A 203 -25.64 -6.21 -11.34
N GLY A 204 -26.40 -5.12 -11.25
CA GLY A 204 -26.43 -4.08 -12.26
C GLY A 204 -25.11 -3.29 -12.28
N LEU A 205 -23.99 -4.00 -12.27
CA LEU A 205 -22.65 -3.40 -12.34
C LEU A 205 -22.41 -3.02 -13.78
N THR A 206 -22.59 -1.74 -14.10
CA THR A 206 -22.04 -1.24 -15.35
C THR A 206 -20.51 -1.22 -15.24
N PRO A 207 -19.77 -1.52 -16.33
CA PRO A 207 -18.31 -1.43 -16.32
C PRO A 207 -17.78 -0.06 -15.82
N ALA A 208 -18.52 1.02 -16.05
CA ALA A 208 -18.20 2.35 -15.57
C ALA A 208 -18.35 2.45 -14.03
N GLY A 209 -19.37 1.84 -13.44
CA GLY A 209 -19.58 1.85 -11.98
C GLY A 209 -18.52 1.02 -11.23
N LEU A 210 -18.06 -0.09 -11.83
CA LEU A 210 -16.94 -0.89 -11.29
C LEU A 210 -15.63 -0.11 -11.30
N GLY A 211 -15.32 0.58 -12.42
CA GLY A 211 -14.11 1.39 -12.53
C GLY A 211 -14.10 2.55 -11.54
N GLN A 212 -15.26 3.16 -11.25
CA GLN A 212 -15.36 4.21 -10.25
C GLN A 212 -15.20 3.67 -8.84
N ALA A 213 -15.85 2.58 -8.49
CA ALA A 213 -15.75 1.99 -7.15
C ALA A 213 -14.32 1.53 -6.81
N HIS A 214 -13.60 1.04 -7.82
CA HIS A 214 -12.18 0.67 -7.71
C HIS A 214 -11.28 1.76 -8.31
N SER A 215 -11.34 2.97 -7.78
CA SER A 215 -10.51 4.10 -8.20
C SER A 215 -9.64 4.59 -7.06
N ALA A 216 -8.33 4.75 -7.30
CA ALA A 216 -7.42 5.29 -6.29
C ALA A 216 -7.83 6.68 -5.82
N TRP A 217 -8.35 7.53 -6.72
CA TRP A 217 -8.83 8.87 -6.41
C TRP A 217 -10.10 8.86 -5.56
N GLU A 218 -11.04 7.94 -5.81
CA GLU A 218 -12.22 7.77 -4.95
C GLU A 218 -11.81 7.29 -3.54
N TYR A 219 -10.81 6.40 -3.46
CA TYR A 219 -10.25 5.97 -2.17
C TYR A 219 -9.50 7.10 -1.45
N ALA A 220 -8.81 8.00 -2.17
CA ALA A 220 -8.22 9.19 -1.56
C ALA A 220 -9.30 10.11 -0.94
N GLY A 221 -10.42 10.28 -1.64
CA GLY A 221 -11.59 10.98 -1.10
C GLY A 221 -12.17 10.31 0.15
N THR A 222 -12.26 8.97 0.13
CA THR A 222 -12.71 8.18 1.30
C THR A 222 -11.75 8.33 2.48
N ALA A 223 -10.45 8.30 2.23
CA ALA A 223 -9.42 8.50 3.25
C ALA A 223 -9.56 9.86 3.95
N ALA A 224 -9.78 10.93 3.18
CA ALA A 224 -10.02 12.28 3.72
C ALA A 224 -11.33 12.38 4.53
N GLU A 225 -12.36 11.56 4.24
CA GLU A 225 -13.56 11.47 5.06
C GLU A 225 -13.32 10.71 6.36
N VAL A 226 -12.52 9.63 6.31
CA VAL A 226 -12.18 8.83 7.50
C VAL A 226 -11.42 9.66 8.54
N GLU A 227 -10.62 10.64 8.13
CA GLU A 227 -9.98 11.56 9.05
C GLU A 227 -10.95 12.33 9.94
N ARG A 228 -12.14 12.62 9.42
CA ARG A 228 -13.19 13.40 10.11
C ARG A 228 -14.11 12.53 10.96
N LEU A 229 -13.99 11.20 10.88
CA LEU A 229 -14.80 10.29 11.68
C LEU A 229 -14.37 10.35 13.14
N ALA A 230 -15.29 10.67 14.02
CA ALA A 230 -15.08 10.54 15.47
C ALA A 230 -15.42 9.10 15.90
N ASP A 231 -14.63 8.12 15.42
CA ASP A 231 -14.84 6.71 15.71
C ASP A 231 -13.60 6.13 16.41
N PRO A 232 -13.75 5.62 17.66
CA PRO A 232 -12.63 5.06 18.43
C PRO A 232 -11.91 3.90 17.74
N SER A 233 -12.56 3.18 16.82
CA SER A 233 -11.92 2.08 16.08
C SER A 233 -10.77 2.56 15.17
N VAL A 234 -10.76 3.85 14.81
CA VAL A 234 -9.72 4.46 13.97
C VAL A 234 -8.62 5.13 14.81
N ASP A 235 -8.87 5.37 16.11
CA ASP A 235 -7.95 6.13 16.97
C ASP A 235 -6.59 5.44 17.14
N GLY A 236 -6.59 4.10 17.21
CA GLY A 236 -5.34 3.33 17.26
C GLY A 236 -4.45 3.55 16.03
N PHE A 237 -5.07 3.61 14.85
CA PHE A 237 -4.36 3.90 13.60
C PHE A 237 -3.87 5.36 13.56
N ARG A 238 -4.70 6.33 13.99
CA ARG A 238 -4.30 7.74 14.08
C ARG A 238 -3.09 7.93 14.97
N ALA A 239 -3.10 7.31 16.16
CA ALA A 239 -1.96 7.39 17.06
C ALA A 239 -0.67 6.79 16.47
N ALA A 240 -0.77 5.72 15.66
CA ALA A 240 0.37 5.16 14.93
C ALA A 240 0.82 6.10 13.79
N LEU A 241 -0.14 6.69 13.07
CA LEU A 241 0.11 7.66 12.02
C LEU A 241 0.83 8.90 12.55
N ASP A 242 0.38 9.45 13.68
CA ASP A 242 0.97 10.65 14.31
C ASP A 242 2.45 10.42 14.69
N ARG A 243 2.82 9.20 15.11
CA ARG A 243 4.23 8.85 15.38
C ARG A 243 5.09 8.87 14.12
N VAL A 244 4.50 8.54 12.96
CA VAL A 244 5.21 8.57 11.68
C VAL A 244 5.27 9.96 11.09
N LEU A 245 4.13 10.69 11.10
CA LEU A 245 4.04 11.98 10.43
C LEU A 245 4.76 13.09 11.22
N GLY A 246 4.63 13.11 12.53
CA GLY A 246 5.16 14.17 13.40
C GLY A 246 4.60 15.55 13.06
N GLU A 247 4.04 16.25 14.04
CA GLU A 247 3.50 17.58 13.80
C GLU A 247 4.60 18.58 13.39
N GLY A 248 4.36 19.37 12.34
CA GLY A 248 5.30 20.38 11.85
C GLY A 248 6.51 19.83 11.10
N SER A 249 6.45 18.59 10.66
CA SER A 249 7.52 17.95 9.88
C SER A 249 7.78 18.60 8.53
N ARG A 250 8.99 18.42 8.02
CA ARG A 250 9.37 18.75 6.63
C ARG A 250 9.51 17.46 5.84
N ALA A 251 8.91 17.42 4.66
CA ALA A 251 8.96 16.24 3.81
C ALA A 251 9.99 16.38 2.68
N THR A 252 10.66 15.27 2.39
CA THR A 252 11.49 15.08 1.20
C THR A 252 11.10 13.80 0.50
N SER A 253 10.56 13.91 -0.71
CA SER A 253 10.07 12.76 -1.47
C SER A 253 11.10 12.26 -2.48
N GLN A 254 11.19 10.95 -2.58
CA GLN A 254 11.94 10.23 -3.61
C GLN A 254 10.99 9.26 -4.32
N SER A 255 11.18 9.12 -5.63
CA SER A 255 10.42 8.16 -6.44
C SER A 255 11.37 7.14 -7.06
N PHE A 256 11.00 5.87 -7.01
CA PHE A 256 11.81 4.77 -7.51
C PHE A 256 11.05 3.99 -8.58
N LEU A 257 11.70 3.75 -9.71
CA LEU A 257 11.18 2.86 -10.74
C LEU A 257 11.50 1.42 -10.34
N VAL A 258 10.48 0.57 -10.25
CA VAL A 258 10.64 -0.86 -9.93
C VAL A 258 10.58 -1.66 -11.23
N ALA A 259 11.51 -2.56 -11.43
CA ALA A 259 11.54 -3.42 -12.61
C ALA A 259 11.95 -4.85 -12.24
N ARG A 260 11.40 -5.84 -12.94
CA ARG A 260 11.96 -7.19 -12.90
C ARG A 260 13.30 -7.21 -13.63
N VAL A 261 14.31 -7.72 -12.95
CA VAL A 261 15.62 -7.98 -13.59
C VAL A 261 15.52 -9.34 -14.27
N PRO A 262 15.81 -9.42 -15.58
CA PRO A 262 15.87 -10.72 -16.25
C PRO A 262 16.92 -11.61 -15.60
N GLU A 263 16.59 -12.87 -15.35
CA GLU A 263 17.59 -13.85 -14.94
C GLU A 263 18.68 -13.91 -16.02
N ARG A 264 19.93 -13.76 -15.61
CA ARG A 264 21.07 -13.99 -16.52
C ARG A 264 21.14 -15.50 -16.73
N GLY A 265 20.75 -15.95 -17.93
CA GLY A 265 20.91 -17.32 -18.37
C GLY A 265 22.38 -17.76 -18.44
#